data_aab7375432dbd3cfc824ebb132cd596c
#
_entry.id   aab7375432dbd3cfc824ebb132cd596c
#
_cell.length_a   1.000
_cell.length_b   1.000
_cell.length_c   1.000
_cell.angle_alpha   90.00
_cell.angle_beta   90.00
_cell.angle_gamma   90.00
#
_symmetry.space_group_name_H-M   'P 1'
#
loop_
_entity.id
_entity.type
_entity.pdbx_description
1 polymer ?
#
loop_
_entity_poly.entity_id
_entity_poly.type
_entity_poly.pdbx_seq_one_letter_code
_entity_poly.pdbx_strand_id
1 'polypeptide(L)'
;MNTLVKGQVIMAELNSTEANVQRGLRPCVVVQNNIGNKFSPTLIVAPLTSRIKRDMVTHAKLYPTIENGLTVASTALLEQIQTISKDSVKRVLGVLNEMEMKLINKAIVASLAL
;
A
#
# COMPACT_ATOMS: atom_id res chain seq x y z
N MET A 1 14.17 11.69 7.39
CA MET A 1 13.10 10.69 7.49
C MET A 1 13.70 9.35 7.83
N ASN A 2 13.11 8.63 8.78
CA ASN A 2 13.54 7.26 9.08
C ASN A 2 13.31 6.35 7.88
N THR A 3 14.11 5.28 7.80
CA THR A 3 13.95 4.30 6.74
C THR A 3 12.56 3.67 6.84
N LEU A 4 11.83 3.66 5.73
CA LEU A 4 10.55 2.98 5.63
C LEU A 4 10.78 1.48 5.48
N VAL A 5 9.81 0.69 5.93
CA VAL A 5 9.89 -0.76 5.84
C VAL A 5 8.65 -1.33 5.17
N LYS A 6 8.83 -2.47 4.52
CA LYS A 6 7.72 -3.20 3.89
C LYS A 6 6.64 -3.48 4.92
N GLY A 7 5.40 -3.22 4.56
CA GLY A 7 4.23 -3.43 5.43
C GLY A 7 3.78 -2.19 6.19
N GLN A 8 4.54 -1.10 6.16
CA GLN A 8 4.06 0.13 6.75
C GLN A 8 2.88 0.69 5.95
N VAL A 9 1.92 1.23 6.69
CA VAL A 9 0.80 1.99 6.12
C VAL A 9 1.20 3.45 6.17
N ILE A 10 1.21 4.10 5.03
CA ILE A 10 1.66 5.48 4.89
C ILE A 10 0.57 6.32 4.23
N MET A 11 0.61 7.62 4.47
CA MET A 11 -0.18 8.59 3.73
C MET A 11 0.73 9.18 2.67
N ALA A 12 0.35 9.04 1.40
CA ALA A 12 1.20 9.46 0.28
C ALA A 12 0.39 10.12 -0.83
N GLU A 13 1.04 11.02 -1.55
CA GLU A 13 0.47 11.66 -2.73
C GLU A 13 0.73 10.81 -3.96
N LEU A 14 -0.35 10.37 -4.61
CA LEU A 14 -0.27 9.61 -5.87
C LEU A 14 -0.55 10.56 -7.02
N ASN A 15 0.38 10.65 -7.97
CA ASN A 15 0.36 11.67 -9.02
C ASN A 15 -0.14 11.15 -10.37
N SER A 16 -0.81 9.98 -10.40
CA SER A 16 -1.36 9.46 -11.64
C SER A 16 -2.44 10.38 -12.20
N THR A 17 -2.44 10.57 -13.51
CA THR A 17 -3.50 11.27 -14.23
C THR A 17 -4.33 10.29 -15.07
N GLU A 18 -3.99 9.01 -15.03
CA GLU A 18 -4.68 7.99 -15.81
C GLU A 18 -6.06 7.67 -15.26
N ALA A 19 -7.03 7.46 -16.12
CA ALA A 19 -8.36 7.02 -15.71
C ALA A 19 -8.26 5.63 -15.05
N ASN A 20 -9.12 5.37 -14.06
CA ASN A 20 -9.21 4.11 -13.33
C ASN A 20 -7.97 3.76 -12.48
N VAL A 21 -7.02 4.65 -12.35
CA VAL A 21 -5.85 4.51 -11.48
C VAL A 21 -6.02 5.42 -10.27
N GLN A 22 -5.75 4.87 -9.09
CA GLN A 22 -5.84 5.64 -7.85
C GLN A 22 -4.87 6.82 -7.86
N ARG A 23 -5.32 7.96 -7.35
CA ARG A 23 -4.55 9.20 -7.34
C ARG A 23 -4.94 10.06 -6.14
N GLY A 24 -4.17 11.11 -5.93
CA GLY A 24 -4.36 12.04 -4.82
C GLY A 24 -3.75 11.54 -3.53
N LEU A 25 -4.05 12.22 -2.44
CA LEU A 25 -3.54 11.89 -1.12
C LEU A 25 -4.32 10.69 -0.57
N ARG A 26 -3.63 9.57 -0.36
CA ARG A 26 -4.27 8.31 0.01
C ARG A 26 -3.42 7.51 0.98
N PRO A 27 -4.07 6.69 1.82
CA PRO A 27 -3.32 5.66 2.52
C PRO A 27 -2.84 4.60 1.53
N CYS A 28 -1.61 4.14 1.74
CA CYS A 28 -0.96 3.13 0.90
C CYS A 28 -0.19 2.17 1.79
N VAL A 29 0.05 0.95 1.30
CA VAL A 29 0.93 -0.02 1.95
C VAL A 29 2.25 -0.05 1.20
N VAL A 30 3.37 0.05 1.91
CA VAL A 30 4.70 -0.12 1.32
C VAL A 30 4.90 -1.60 1.01
N VAL A 31 5.08 -1.92 -0.26
CA VAL A 31 5.26 -3.31 -0.71
C VAL A 31 6.67 -3.57 -1.24
N GLN A 32 7.46 -2.53 -1.45
CA GLN A 32 8.85 -2.66 -1.88
C GLN A 32 9.69 -3.35 -0.80
N ASN A 33 10.68 -4.15 -1.24
CA ASN A 33 11.59 -4.83 -0.32
C ASN A 33 12.42 -3.83 0.49
N ASN A 34 12.94 -4.29 1.64
CA ASN A 34 13.62 -3.40 2.58
C ASN A 34 15.01 -2.92 2.10
N ILE A 35 15.64 -3.62 1.17
CA ILE A 35 16.89 -3.14 0.56
C ILE A 35 16.59 -1.91 -0.29
N GLY A 36 15.58 -1.99 -1.16
CA GLY A 36 15.11 -0.86 -1.94
C GLY A 36 14.64 0.29 -1.06
N ASN A 37 13.90 -0.03 0.01
CA ASN A 37 13.43 0.99 0.95
C ASN A 37 14.56 1.78 1.59
N LYS A 38 15.69 1.12 1.84
CA LYS A 38 16.84 1.77 2.44
C LYS A 38 17.64 2.62 1.43
N PHE A 39 17.85 2.11 0.24
CA PHE A 39 18.82 2.69 -0.71
C PHE A 39 18.20 3.43 -1.88
N SER A 40 16.97 3.13 -2.28
CA SER A 40 16.33 3.78 -3.42
C SER A 40 15.68 5.10 -3.01
N PRO A 41 15.66 6.11 -3.89
CA PRO A 41 14.87 7.33 -3.67
C PRO A 41 13.37 7.12 -3.90
N THR A 42 12.97 5.94 -4.38
CA THR A 42 11.58 5.62 -4.69
C THR A 42 11.07 4.46 -3.84
N LEU A 43 9.74 4.35 -3.79
CA LEU A 43 9.02 3.27 -3.12
C LEU A 43 8.03 2.65 -4.09
N ILE A 44 7.79 1.35 -3.93
CA ILE A 44 6.65 0.70 -4.57
C ILE A 44 5.57 0.56 -3.50
N VAL A 45 4.37 1.07 -3.79
CA VAL A 45 3.26 1.08 -2.84
C VAL A 45 2.00 0.53 -3.49
N ALA A 46 1.10 -0.02 -2.66
CA ALA A 46 -0.24 -0.42 -3.07
C ALA A 46 -1.24 0.58 -2.47
N PRO A 47 -2.08 1.22 -3.29
CA PRO A 47 -3.07 2.16 -2.76
C PRO A 47 -4.20 1.43 -2.04
N LEU A 48 -4.76 2.08 -1.03
CA LEU A 48 -5.93 1.62 -0.30
C LEU A 48 -7.14 2.46 -0.69
N THR A 49 -8.30 1.82 -0.76
CA THR A 49 -9.56 2.51 -0.99
C THR A 49 -10.58 2.09 0.07
N SER A 50 -11.38 3.05 0.53
CA SER A 50 -12.50 2.77 1.44
C SER A 50 -13.78 2.41 0.68
N ARG A 51 -13.78 2.48 -0.65
CA ARG A 51 -14.94 2.06 -1.44
C ARG A 51 -15.18 0.58 -1.27
N ILE A 52 -16.45 0.20 -1.19
CA ILE A 52 -16.83 -1.21 -1.16
C ILE A 52 -16.49 -1.81 -2.52
N LYS A 53 -15.67 -2.86 -2.50
CA LYS A 53 -15.27 -3.62 -3.68
C LYS A 53 -15.73 -5.04 -3.52
N ARG A 54 -16.13 -5.68 -4.62
CA ARG A 54 -16.36 -7.12 -4.59
C ARG A 54 -15.02 -7.86 -4.42
N ASP A 55 -15.08 -9.08 -3.91
CA ASP A 55 -13.88 -9.87 -3.69
C ASP A 55 -13.16 -10.17 -5.00
N MET A 56 -11.88 -9.90 -5.01
CA MET A 56 -10.99 -10.21 -6.14
C MET A 56 -9.68 -10.76 -5.61
N VAL A 57 -9.07 -11.68 -6.35
CA VAL A 57 -7.80 -12.30 -5.93
C VAL A 57 -6.66 -11.30 -5.87
N THR A 58 -6.78 -10.17 -6.57
CA THR A 58 -5.77 -9.10 -6.59
C THR A 58 -5.97 -8.07 -5.48
N HIS A 59 -6.97 -8.25 -4.63
CA HIS A 59 -7.29 -7.35 -3.54
C HIS A 59 -7.02 -7.98 -2.18
N ALA A 60 -6.72 -7.15 -1.19
CA ALA A 60 -6.59 -7.56 0.21
C ALA A 60 -7.44 -6.63 1.06
N LYS A 61 -8.39 -7.20 1.81
CA LYS A 61 -9.24 -6.41 2.72
C LYS A 61 -8.55 -6.27 4.06
N LEU A 62 -8.48 -5.03 4.55
CA LEU A 62 -7.85 -4.66 5.79
C LEU A 62 -8.85 -3.95 6.68
N TYR A 63 -8.81 -4.24 7.97
CA TYR A 63 -9.69 -3.64 8.96
C TYR A 63 -8.88 -2.81 9.94
N PRO A 64 -9.45 -1.71 10.48
CA PRO A 64 -8.73 -0.86 11.42
C PRO A 64 -8.20 -1.62 12.63
N THR A 65 -6.93 -1.42 12.93
CA THR A 65 -6.31 -1.84 14.20
C THR A 65 -5.51 -0.66 14.73
N ILE A 66 -5.17 -0.72 16.01
CA ILE A 66 -4.31 0.30 16.62
C ILE A 66 -2.97 0.32 15.89
N GLU A 67 -2.43 -0.86 15.55
CA GLU A 67 -1.10 -1.01 14.97
C GLU A 67 -1.05 -0.53 13.51
N ASN A 68 -2.08 -0.76 12.72
CA ASN A 68 -2.05 -0.36 11.29
C ASN A 68 -2.49 1.08 11.05
N GLY A 69 -3.09 1.72 12.03
CA GLY A 69 -3.46 3.14 11.96
C GLY A 69 -4.59 3.48 11.00
N LEU A 70 -5.28 2.50 10.42
CA LEU A 70 -6.43 2.74 9.57
C LEU A 70 -7.62 3.17 10.43
N THR A 71 -8.46 4.05 9.88
CA THR A 71 -9.67 4.53 10.57
C THR A 71 -10.94 3.90 10.02
N VAL A 72 -10.88 3.32 8.82
CA VAL A 72 -12.02 2.66 8.16
C VAL A 72 -11.55 1.38 7.49
N ALA A 73 -12.48 0.44 7.31
CA ALA A 73 -12.21 -0.76 6.52
C ALA A 73 -11.77 -0.34 5.11
N SER A 74 -10.72 -0.96 4.62
CA SER A 74 -10.06 -0.56 3.37
C SER A 74 -9.69 -1.77 2.54
N THR A 75 -9.62 -1.58 1.23
CA THR A 75 -9.17 -2.61 0.30
C THR A 75 -7.87 -2.15 -0.34
N ALA A 76 -6.83 -2.97 -0.21
CA ALA A 76 -5.57 -2.75 -0.92
C ALA A 76 -5.70 -3.28 -2.35
N LEU A 77 -5.32 -2.46 -3.32
CA LEU A 77 -5.46 -2.76 -4.74
C LEU A 77 -4.07 -3.14 -5.28
N LEU A 78 -3.77 -4.43 -5.25
CA LEU A 78 -2.42 -4.90 -5.60
C LEU A 78 -2.19 -4.93 -7.10
N GLU A 79 -3.26 -4.88 -7.90
CA GLU A 79 -3.14 -4.68 -9.35
C GLU A 79 -2.80 -3.22 -9.71
N GLN A 80 -2.83 -2.32 -8.73
CA GLN A 80 -2.52 -0.90 -8.94
C GLN A 80 -1.27 -0.46 -8.19
N ILE A 81 -0.31 -1.34 -7.98
CA ILE A 81 0.94 -0.93 -7.35
C ILE A 81 1.58 0.18 -8.18
N GLN A 82 2.18 1.14 -7.50
CA GLN A 82 2.76 2.32 -8.12
C GLN A 82 4.13 2.59 -7.52
N THR A 83 5.02 3.10 -8.36
CA THR A 83 6.29 3.63 -7.89
C THR A 83 6.11 5.12 -7.61
N ILE A 84 6.48 5.55 -6.41
CA ILE A 84 6.42 6.95 -6.01
C ILE A 84 7.77 7.41 -5.48
N SER A 85 8.02 8.72 -5.51
CA SER A 85 9.16 9.31 -4.81
C SER A 85 8.93 9.22 -3.30
N LYS A 86 9.99 8.98 -2.53
CA LYS A 86 9.91 9.07 -1.07
C LYS A 86 9.43 10.45 -0.61
N ASP A 87 9.66 11.49 -1.40
CA ASP A 87 9.18 12.84 -1.09
C ASP A 87 7.66 12.94 -1.11
N SER A 88 6.97 11.99 -1.74
CA SER A 88 5.50 11.93 -1.77
C SER A 88 4.89 11.41 -0.48
N VAL A 89 5.70 10.83 0.41
CA VAL A 89 5.22 10.31 1.70
C VAL A 89 5.02 11.46 2.67
N LYS A 90 3.80 11.60 3.18
CA LYS A 90 3.46 12.69 4.10
C LYS A 90 3.59 12.28 5.55
N ARG A 91 3.24 11.03 5.88
CA ARG A 91 3.40 10.49 7.24
C ARG A 91 3.22 8.98 7.23
N VAL A 92 3.68 8.35 8.30
CA VAL A 92 3.45 6.93 8.56
C VAL A 92 2.24 6.81 9.49
N LEU A 93 1.28 5.98 9.10
CA LEU A 93 0.07 5.73 9.89
C LEU A 93 0.25 4.56 10.85
N GLY A 94 0.96 3.52 10.44
CA GLY A 94 1.16 2.33 11.21
C GLY A 94 1.85 1.24 10.43
N VAL A 95 1.67 0.01 10.85
CA VAL A 95 2.29 -1.16 10.22
C VAL A 95 1.32 -2.34 10.23
N LEU A 96 1.31 -3.11 9.15
CA LEU A 96 0.52 -4.33 9.05
C LEU A 96 1.18 -5.46 9.84
N ASN A 97 0.35 -6.31 10.43
CA ASN A 97 0.84 -7.50 11.12
C ASN A 97 1.15 -8.63 10.12
N GLU A 98 1.64 -9.75 10.64
CA GLU A 98 2.04 -10.89 9.81
C GLU A 98 0.87 -11.46 9.00
N MET A 99 -0.31 -11.58 9.59
CA MET A 99 -1.51 -12.10 8.91
C MET A 99 -1.95 -11.16 7.78
N GLU A 100 -1.95 -9.86 8.05
CA GLU A 100 -2.28 -8.85 7.03
C GLU A 100 -1.27 -8.89 5.90
N MET A 101 0.02 -9.04 6.20
CA MET A 101 1.05 -9.14 5.16
C MET A 101 0.92 -10.40 4.31
N LYS A 102 0.44 -11.50 4.88
CA LYS A 102 0.14 -12.70 4.09
C LYS A 102 -0.94 -12.43 3.05
N LEU A 103 -1.98 -11.68 3.42
CA LEU A 103 -3.04 -11.28 2.47
C LEU A 103 -2.48 -10.38 1.37
N ILE A 104 -1.65 -9.41 1.73
CA ILE A 104 -0.99 -8.52 0.77
C ILE A 104 -0.12 -9.33 -0.20
N ASN A 105 0.74 -10.20 0.31
CA ASN A 105 1.65 -10.98 -0.52
C ASN A 105 0.91 -11.92 -1.46
N LYS A 106 -0.17 -12.55 -0.99
CA LYS A 106 -1.01 -13.41 -1.83
C LYS A 106 -1.63 -12.63 -2.99
N ALA A 107 -2.11 -11.43 -2.72
CA ALA A 107 -2.70 -10.58 -3.75
C ALA A 107 -1.64 -10.09 -4.76
N ILE A 108 -0.41 -9.81 -4.32
CA ILE A 108 0.70 -9.47 -5.22
C ILE A 108 1.01 -10.64 -6.16
N VAL A 109 1.13 -11.84 -5.61
CA VAL A 109 1.39 -13.05 -6.40
C VAL A 109 0.32 -13.22 -7.48
N ALA A 110 -0.95 -13.05 -7.11
CA ALA A 110 -2.06 -13.12 -8.04
C ALA A 110 -2.02 -12.02 -9.10
N SER A 111 -1.71 -10.79 -8.69
CA SER A 111 -1.71 -9.62 -9.59
C SER A 111 -0.61 -9.70 -10.65
N LEU A 112 0.54 -10.27 -10.29
CA LEU A 112 1.71 -10.34 -11.18
C LEU A 112 1.95 -11.74 -11.74
N ALA A 113 1.11 -12.70 -11.39
CA ALA A 113 1.21 -14.10 -11.84
C ALA A 113 2.58 -14.72 -11.49
N LEU A 114 3.01 -14.50 -10.27
CA LEU A 114 4.28 -15.03 -9.77
C LEU A 114 4.17 -16.49 -9.30
#